data_7b8d095522a2bd57e3081a7bcbcaafce
#
_entry.id   7b8d095522a2bd57e3081a7bcbcaafce
#
_cell.length_a   1.000
_cell.length_b   1.000
_cell.length_c   1.000
_cell.angle_alpha   90.00
_cell.angle_beta   90.00
_cell.angle_gamma   90.00
#
_symmetry.space_group_name_H-M   'P 1'
#
loop_
_entity.id
_entity.type
_entity.pdbx_description
1 polymer ?
#
loop_
_entity_poly.entity_id
_entity_poly.type
_entity_poly.pdbx_seq_one_letter_code
_entity_poly.pdbx_strand_id
1 'polypeptide(L)'
;MKTIIAALKANPRVSDYKINLTAKESYECFYVKGKLETVRCTDTCDKIVTVYVDHGEFKGDSQFYVYPSTTSEELSELIEKAVEKASLLNNKMYTLPENETGEYEVESNFSAYTLSGLSKEITEAVFSANNLENADLNSVEVFVNRHTDTVCNSRGIHKTQVRYDAMVEAIPTFNGESESVELYQQYNFGAFCAETVKEEIAQKLREVKARASAVKPDFSLNCKVILNKQELGELFGTISYDLNFSTVYSHANLYHKGDDIQADPTGDKITITMAGSVPGNIRSAHFDSDGMTLTDTTIVENGKAVAYYGANRFGQYLEEVPTGNLRCIQVAPGSACAKCLTAAPYLEVLSMSGLQVDPFNDYIGGEIRLAYYCDGEKTMPVTGISITGSLKQVLSSIRLSAEIAAEDGYTGPAKAILQDMKIF
;
A
#
# COMPACT_ATOMS: atom_id res chain seq x y z
N MET A 1 -0.96 -0.71 -30.79
CA MET A 1 0.50 -0.80 -30.51
C MET A 1 1.34 -0.57 -31.77
N LYS A 2 1.25 -1.40 -32.85
CA LYS A 2 2.13 -1.30 -34.03
C LYS A 2 2.10 0.09 -34.68
N THR A 3 0.93 0.71 -34.86
CA THR A 3 0.76 2.06 -35.42
C THR A 3 1.47 3.12 -34.59
N ILE A 4 1.34 3.06 -33.25
CA ILE A 4 2.00 4.00 -32.34
C ILE A 4 3.54 3.88 -32.45
N ILE A 5 4.05 2.64 -32.43
CA ILE A 5 5.49 2.39 -32.59
C ILE A 5 6.02 2.89 -33.93
N ALA A 6 5.27 2.69 -35.02
CA ALA A 6 5.64 3.19 -36.34
C ALA A 6 5.72 4.72 -36.38
N ALA A 7 4.73 5.41 -35.80
CA ALA A 7 4.72 6.87 -35.72
C ALA A 7 5.87 7.43 -34.86
N LEU A 8 6.14 6.81 -33.70
CA LEU A 8 7.28 7.20 -32.85
C LEU A 8 8.63 7.04 -33.55
N LYS A 9 8.83 5.92 -34.26
CA LYS A 9 10.05 5.66 -35.03
C LYS A 9 10.22 6.56 -36.25
N ALA A 10 9.13 7.10 -36.78
CA ALA A 10 9.18 8.02 -37.91
C ALA A 10 9.64 9.44 -37.53
N ASN A 11 9.55 9.80 -36.24
CA ASN A 11 9.98 11.10 -35.77
C ASN A 11 11.47 11.06 -35.33
N PRO A 12 12.40 11.74 -36.07
CA PRO A 12 13.83 11.64 -35.80
C PRO A 12 14.29 12.32 -34.50
N ARG A 13 13.42 13.13 -33.88
CA ARG A 13 13.69 13.79 -32.59
C ARG A 13 13.40 12.89 -31.39
N VAL A 14 12.68 11.77 -31.59
CA VAL A 14 12.41 10.79 -30.54
C VAL A 14 13.64 9.90 -30.36
N SER A 15 14.39 10.09 -29.29
CA SER A 15 15.57 9.28 -28.96
C SER A 15 15.19 7.91 -28.42
N ASP A 16 14.22 7.89 -27.52
CA ASP A 16 13.65 6.69 -26.92
C ASP A 16 12.13 6.86 -26.71
N TYR A 17 11.41 5.76 -26.53
CA TYR A 17 10.00 5.78 -26.13
C TYR A 17 9.66 4.63 -25.19
N LYS A 18 8.59 4.80 -24.43
CA LYS A 18 7.94 3.77 -23.60
C LYS A 18 6.43 3.84 -23.82
N ILE A 19 5.80 2.68 -23.87
CA ILE A 19 4.34 2.54 -23.99
C ILE A 19 3.88 1.64 -22.85
N ASN A 20 3.00 2.18 -22.01
CA ASN A 20 2.32 1.43 -20.96
C ASN A 20 0.86 1.22 -21.38
N LEU A 21 0.39 -0.02 -21.34
CA LEU A 21 -1.02 -0.36 -21.41
C LEU A 21 -1.44 -0.92 -20.08
N THR A 22 -2.53 -0.40 -19.52
CA THR A 22 -3.17 -0.95 -18.33
C THR A 22 -4.62 -1.27 -18.68
N ALA A 23 -4.94 -2.53 -18.86
CA ALA A 23 -6.31 -3.00 -18.99
C ALA A 23 -6.83 -3.42 -17.62
N LYS A 24 -8.06 -3.04 -17.32
CA LYS A 24 -8.76 -3.40 -16.09
C LYS A 24 -10.14 -3.93 -16.41
N GLU A 25 -10.40 -5.17 -16.05
CA GLU A 25 -11.73 -5.76 -15.97
C GLU A 25 -12.20 -5.72 -14.53
N SER A 26 -13.42 -5.24 -14.26
CA SER A 26 -13.99 -5.22 -12.91
C SER A 26 -15.41 -5.75 -12.88
N TYR A 27 -15.77 -6.34 -11.73
CA TYR A 27 -17.14 -6.70 -11.36
C TYR A 27 -17.43 -6.08 -9.99
N GLU A 28 -18.40 -5.18 -9.95
CA GLU A 28 -18.63 -4.30 -8.82
C GLU A 28 -20.09 -4.43 -8.36
N CYS A 29 -20.30 -4.79 -7.10
CA CYS A 29 -21.62 -4.94 -6.49
C CYS A 29 -21.82 -3.91 -5.40
N PHE A 30 -22.99 -3.27 -5.40
CA PHE A 30 -23.38 -2.25 -4.45
C PHE A 30 -24.62 -2.72 -3.68
N TYR A 31 -24.50 -2.80 -2.36
CA TYR A 31 -25.55 -3.26 -1.46
C TYR A 31 -25.96 -2.17 -0.49
N VAL A 32 -27.27 -2.04 -0.24
CA VAL A 32 -27.85 -1.18 0.79
C VAL A 32 -28.71 -2.04 1.68
N LYS A 33 -28.43 -2.05 2.99
CA LYS A 33 -29.15 -2.85 4.00
C LYS A 33 -29.31 -4.32 3.56
N GLY A 34 -28.22 -4.93 3.10
CA GLY A 34 -28.17 -6.32 2.66
C GLY A 34 -28.86 -6.62 1.32
N LYS A 35 -29.39 -5.63 0.61
CA LYS A 35 -30.04 -5.80 -0.70
C LYS A 35 -29.13 -5.28 -1.80
N LEU A 36 -28.99 -6.08 -2.86
CA LEU A 36 -28.27 -5.67 -4.06
C LEU A 36 -29.05 -4.55 -4.79
N GLU A 37 -28.45 -3.37 -4.90
CA GLU A 37 -29.01 -2.21 -5.59
C GLU A 37 -28.50 -2.10 -7.02
N THR A 38 -27.20 -2.33 -7.23
CA THR A 38 -26.57 -2.13 -8.55
C THR A 38 -25.42 -3.12 -8.74
N VAL A 39 -25.23 -3.53 -10.00
CA VAL A 39 -24.03 -4.20 -10.48
C VAL A 39 -23.44 -3.37 -11.60
N ARG A 40 -22.14 -3.13 -11.53
CA ARG A 40 -21.39 -2.48 -12.59
C ARG A 40 -20.27 -3.39 -13.07
N CYS A 41 -20.16 -3.58 -14.39
CA CYS A 41 -19.04 -4.26 -15.01
C CYS A 41 -18.28 -3.24 -15.86
N THR A 42 -16.98 -3.19 -15.72
CA THR A 42 -16.15 -2.30 -16.54
C THR A 42 -15.03 -3.10 -17.22
N ASP A 43 -14.71 -2.67 -18.45
CA ASP A 43 -13.54 -3.11 -19.20
C ASP A 43 -12.90 -1.86 -19.79
N THR A 44 -11.77 -1.47 -19.23
CA THR A 44 -11.05 -0.25 -19.61
C THR A 44 -9.63 -0.59 -20.04
N CYS A 45 -9.07 0.24 -20.91
CA CYS A 45 -7.69 0.10 -21.36
C CYS A 45 -7.06 1.47 -21.57
N ASP A 46 -6.21 1.87 -20.64
CA ASP A 46 -5.42 3.08 -20.73
C ASP A 46 -4.12 2.82 -21.48
N LYS A 47 -3.79 3.73 -22.41
CA LYS A 47 -2.54 3.70 -23.17
C LYS A 47 -1.80 5.00 -22.93
N ILE A 48 -0.65 4.91 -22.28
CA ILE A 48 0.22 6.05 -22.01
C ILE A 48 1.49 5.87 -22.83
N VAL A 49 1.83 6.87 -23.60
CA VAL A 49 3.09 6.93 -24.36
C VAL A 49 3.99 7.96 -23.73
N THR A 50 5.21 7.56 -23.38
CA THR A 50 6.28 8.46 -22.94
C THR A 50 7.29 8.59 -24.07
N VAL A 51 7.59 9.81 -24.48
CA VAL A 51 8.61 10.18 -25.46
C VAL A 51 9.82 10.70 -24.70
N TYR A 52 11.01 10.27 -25.11
CA TYR A 52 12.27 10.78 -24.61
C TYR A 52 13.02 11.50 -25.70
N VAL A 53 13.65 12.62 -25.34
CA VAL A 53 14.47 13.43 -26.24
C VAL A 53 15.83 13.65 -25.58
N ASP A 54 16.89 13.17 -26.23
CA ASP A 54 18.25 13.44 -25.80
C ASP A 54 18.74 14.74 -26.46
N HIS A 55 19.22 15.67 -25.65
CA HIS A 55 19.73 16.95 -26.13
C HIS A 55 20.93 17.40 -25.30
N GLY A 56 22.12 17.43 -25.92
CA GLY A 56 23.38 17.65 -25.20
C GLY A 56 23.64 16.57 -24.17
N GLU A 57 23.82 16.96 -22.92
CA GLU A 57 24.04 16.06 -21.77
C GLU A 57 22.75 15.71 -21.02
N PHE A 58 21.59 16.03 -21.59
CA PHE A 58 20.32 15.88 -20.92
C PHE A 58 19.38 14.93 -21.66
N LYS A 59 18.49 14.30 -20.91
CA LYS A 59 17.38 13.50 -21.41
C LYS A 59 16.07 14.09 -20.88
N GLY A 60 15.28 14.67 -21.77
CA GLY A 60 13.93 15.11 -21.41
C GLY A 60 12.89 14.03 -21.67
N ASP A 61 11.78 14.07 -20.97
CA ASP A 61 10.66 13.15 -21.15
C ASP A 61 9.31 13.88 -21.10
N SER A 62 8.34 13.37 -21.85
CA SER A 62 6.96 13.85 -21.81
C SER A 62 6.01 12.72 -22.15
N GLN A 63 4.85 12.71 -21.53
CA GLN A 63 3.86 11.66 -21.75
C GLN A 63 2.50 12.21 -22.24
N PHE A 64 1.76 11.35 -22.95
CA PHE A 64 0.40 11.60 -23.39
C PHE A 64 -0.42 10.31 -23.45
N TYR A 65 -1.75 10.46 -23.38
CA TYR A 65 -2.69 9.37 -23.56
C TYR A 65 -3.05 9.16 -25.02
N VAL A 66 -3.25 7.90 -25.41
CA VAL A 66 -3.76 7.52 -26.73
C VAL A 66 -5.08 6.77 -26.56
N TYR A 67 -6.13 7.35 -27.07
CA TYR A 67 -7.48 6.79 -27.03
C TYR A 67 -7.78 5.93 -28.27
N PRO A 68 -8.78 5.02 -28.20
CA PRO A 68 -9.21 4.24 -29.36
C PRO A 68 -9.64 5.09 -30.56
N SER A 69 -10.14 6.31 -30.32
CA SER A 69 -10.58 7.28 -31.33
C SER A 69 -9.44 8.13 -31.91
N THR A 70 -8.22 8.05 -31.34
CA THR A 70 -7.09 8.88 -31.82
C THR A 70 -6.71 8.52 -33.26
N THR A 71 -6.84 9.48 -34.17
CA THR A 71 -6.44 9.31 -35.56
C THR A 71 -4.93 9.32 -35.75
N SER A 72 -4.45 8.96 -36.93
CA SER A 72 -3.00 8.98 -37.23
C SER A 72 -2.45 10.41 -37.24
N GLU A 73 -3.23 11.38 -37.70
CA GLU A 73 -2.89 12.80 -37.71
C GLU A 73 -2.78 13.32 -36.26
N GLU A 74 -3.79 13.08 -35.43
CA GLU A 74 -3.78 13.45 -34.01
C GLU A 74 -2.63 12.81 -33.27
N LEU A 75 -2.33 11.53 -33.53
CA LEU A 75 -1.19 10.84 -32.95
C LEU A 75 0.15 11.53 -33.27
N SER A 76 0.31 11.95 -34.54
CA SER A 76 1.51 12.68 -34.97
C SER A 76 1.62 14.05 -34.28
N GLU A 77 0.53 14.77 -34.11
CA GLU A 77 0.50 16.03 -33.36
C GLU A 77 0.83 15.83 -31.87
N LEU A 78 0.30 14.76 -31.25
CA LEU A 78 0.59 14.44 -29.85
C LEU A 78 2.07 14.13 -29.65
N ILE A 79 2.68 13.37 -30.57
CA ILE A 79 4.12 13.07 -30.55
C ILE A 79 4.94 14.36 -30.67
N GLU A 80 4.61 15.24 -31.62
CA GLU A 80 5.31 16.52 -31.80
C GLU A 80 5.25 17.39 -30.53
N LYS A 81 4.06 17.57 -29.95
CA LYS A 81 3.86 18.29 -28.71
C LYS A 81 4.64 17.68 -27.55
N ALA A 82 4.72 16.34 -27.48
CA ALA A 82 5.49 15.65 -26.46
C ALA A 82 6.99 15.86 -26.65
N VAL A 83 7.49 15.79 -27.88
CA VAL A 83 8.88 16.09 -28.24
C VAL A 83 9.26 17.53 -27.86
N GLU A 84 8.42 18.51 -28.18
CA GLU A 84 8.64 19.92 -27.80
C GLU A 84 8.77 20.07 -26.29
N LYS A 85 7.84 19.48 -25.51
CA LYS A 85 7.87 19.53 -24.04
C LYS A 85 9.10 18.82 -23.48
N ALA A 86 9.41 17.62 -23.97
CA ALA A 86 10.58 16.87 -23.55
C ALA A 86 11.89 17.64 -23.81
N SER A 87 11.99 18.35 -24.95
CA SER A 87 13.17 19.17 -25.28
C SER A 87 13.44 20.35 -24.32
N LEU A 88 12.47 20.70 -23.46
CA LEU A 88 12.62 21.75 -22.44
C LEU A 88 13.09 21.22 -21.08
N LEU A 89 13.13 19.90 -20.89
CA LEU A 89 13.47 19.28 -19.62
C LEU A 89 14.91 18.79 -19.59
N ASN A 90 15.68 19.24 -18.61
CA ASN A 90 17.10 18.96 -18.46
C ASN A 90 17.34 17.93 -17.33
N ASN A 91 16.85 16.70 -17.51
CA ASN A 91 17.20 15.62 -16.59
C ASN A 91 18.60 15.07 -16.90
N LYS A 92 19.33 14.64 -15.89
CA LYS A 92 20.59 13.89 -16.05
C LYS A 92 20.34 12.67 -16.95
N MET A 93 21.29 12.31 -17.81
CA MET A 93 21.19 11.16 -18.70
C MET A 93 21.02 9.86 -17.92
N TYR A 94 20.20 8.97 -18.46
CA TYR A 94 20.05 7.58 -18.01
C TYR A 94 19.57 6.70 -19.17
N THR A 95 19.76 5.40 -19.03
CA THR A 95 19.37 4.40 -20.04
C THR A 95 18.10 3.69 -19.59
N LEU A 96 17.13 3.53 -20.50
CA LEU A 96 15.95 2.72 -20.24
C LEU A 96 16.34 1.24 -20.08
N PRO A 97 15.54 0.43 -19.33
CA PRO A 97 15.71 -1.01 -19.31
C PRO A 97 15.66 -1.60 -20.72
N GLU A 98 16.40 -2.68 -20.98
CA GLU A 98 16.55 -3.22 -22.32
C GLU A 98 16.54 -4.76 -22.37
N ASN A 99 16.26 -5.28 -23.58
CA ASN A 99 16.47 -6.68 -23.98
C ASN A 99 15.76 -7.73 -23.11
N GLU A 100 14.56 -7.43 -22.60
CA GLU A 100 13.82 -8.38 -21.77
C GLU A 100 12.34 -8.47 -22.22
N THR A 101 11.88 -9.71 -22.41
CA THR A 101 10.50 -10.02 -22.82
C THR A 101 9.93 -11.09 -21.91
N GLY A 102 8.62 -11.09 -21.70
CA GLY A 102 7.97 -12.13 -20.91
C GLY A 102 6.50 -11.86 -20.62
N GLU A 103 5.82 -12.94 -20.27
CA GLU A 103 4.45 -12.93 -19.77
C GLU A 103 4.46 -13.51 -18.36
N TYR A 104 3.80 -12.83 -17.43
CA TYR A 104 3.84 -13.15 -16.00
C TYR A 104 2.42 -13.11 -15.44
N GLU A 105 2.19 -13.89 -14.40
CA GLU A 105 0.99 -13.81 -13.58
C GLU A 105 1.39 -13.74 -12.10
N VAL A 106 0.90 -12.75 -11.40
CA VAL A 106 1.12 -12.62 -9.96
C VAL A 106 0.30 -13.69 -9.25
N GLU A 107 0.93 -14.42 -8.36
CA GLU A 107 0.30 -15.51 -7.62
C GLU A 107 -0.94 -15.03 -6.86
N SER A 108 -2.09 -15.58 -7.21
CA SER A 108 -3.38 -15.33 -6.57
C SER A 108 -4.35 -16.47 -6.84
N ASN A 109 -5.12 -16.85 -5.83
CA ASN A 109 -6.19 -17.84 -6.03
C ASN A 109 -7.42 -17.28 -6.77
N PHE A 110 -7.43 -15.97 -7.08
CA PHE A 110 -8.50 -15.34 -7.86
C PHE A 110 -8.58 -15.89 -9.28
N SER A 111 -7.45 -16.33 -9.84
CA SER A 111 -7.40 -16.95 -11.19
C SER A 111 -8.27 -18.20 -11.33
N ALA A 112 -8.63 -18.85 -10.21
CA ALA A 112 -9.53 -20.00 -10.19
C ALA A 112 -11.02 -19.62 -10.33
N TYR A 113 -11.37 -18.33 -10.29
CA TYR A 113 -12.74 -17.82 -10.31
C TYR A 113 -13.01 -16.94 -11.53
N THR A 114 -14.29 -16.84 -11.92
CA THR A 114 -14.74 -15.66 -12.67
C THR A 114 -14.89 -14.47 -11.72
N LEU A 115 -14.77 -13.22 -12.21
CA LEU A 115 -14.90 -12.03 -11.34
C LEU A 115 -16.28 -12.01 -10.65
N SER A 116 -17.36 -12.37 -11.36
CA SER A 116 -18.70 -12.45 -10.78
C SER A 116 -18.84 -13.59 -9.76
N GLY A 117 -18.20 -14.74 -10.01
CA GLY A 117 -18.19 -15.88 -9.07
C GLY A 117 -17.49 -15.52 -7.77
N LEU A 118 -16.31 -14.90 -7.86
CA LEU A 118 -15.55 -14.46 -6.70
C LEU A 118 -16.28 -13.35 -5.93
N SER A 119 -16.91 -12.38 -6.63
CA SER A 119 -17.71 -11.34 -6.00
C SER A 119 -18.85 -11.94 -5.16
N LYS A 120 -19.49 -13.01 -5.63
CA LYS A 120 -20.53 -13.73 -4.90
C LYS A 120 -19.97 -14.37 -3.62
N GLU A 121 -18.86 -15.11 -3.71
CA GLU A 121 -18.22 -15.75 -2.55
C GLU A 121 -17.79 -14.71 -1.49
N ILE A 122 -17.20 -13.58 -1.93
CA ILE A 122 -16.83 -12.47 -1.04
C ILE A 122 -18.07 -11.89 -0.36
N THR A 123 -19.15 -11.64 -1.12
CA THR A 123 -20.42 -11.11 -0.58
C THR A 123 -21.01 -12.05 0.46
N GLU A 124 -21.02 -13.36 0.21
CA GLU A 124 -21.50 -14.35 1.17
C GLU A 124 -20.67 -14.35 2.47
N ALA A 125 -19.34 -14.24 2.35
CA ALA A 125 -18.46 -14.12 3.52
C ALA A 125 -18.75 -12.84 4.32
N VAL A 126 -18.88 -11.68 3.65
CA VAL A 126 -19.21 -10.39 4.29
C VAL A 126 -20.52 -10.46 5.06
N PHE A 127 -21.61 -10.88 4.42
CA PHE A 127 -22.91 -10.90 5.09
C PHE A 127 -23.05 -12.02 6.11
N SER A 128 -22.28 -13.10 6.03
CA SER A 128 -22.23 -14.14 7.08
C SER A 128 -21.69 -13.62 8.41
N ALA A 129 -20.96 -12.52 8.41
CA ALA A 129 -20.45 -11.86 9.61
C ALA A 129 -21.50 -10.97 10.31
N ASN A 130 -22.59 -10.61 9.61
CA ASN A 130 -23.61 -9.67 10.09
C ASN A 130 -24.60 -10.35 11.06
N ASN A 131 -24.12 -10.70 12.27
CA ASN A 131 -24.87 -11.44 13.27
C ASN A 131 -24.86 -10.80 14.68
N LEU A 132 -24.34 -9.57 14.80
CA LEU A 132 -24.28 -8.86 16.08
C LEU A 132 -25.59 -8.12 16.35
N GLU A 133 -26.17 -8.32 17.52
CA GLU A 133 -27.41 -7.66 17.93
C GLU A 133 -27.26 -6.13 17.93
N ASN A 134 -28.25 -5.45 17.35
CA ASN A 134 -28.32 -3.99 17.15
C ASN A 134 -27.23 -3.42 16.25
N ALA A 135 -26.46 -4.26 15.55
CA ALA A 135 -25.52 -3.83 14.55
C ALA A 135 -25.92 -4.37 13.17
N ASP A 136 -25.60 -3.63 12.13
CA ASP A 136 -25.89 -3.99 10.74
C ASP A 136 -24.83 -3.41 9.79
N LEU A 137 -24.83 -3.89 8.55
CA LEU A 137 -24.06 -3.32 7.44
C LEU A 137 -25.00 -2.43 6.61
N ASN A 138 -24.92 -1.11 6.83
CA ASN A 138 -25.80 -0.14 6.15
C ASN A 138 -25.52 -0.08 4.65
N SER A 139 -24.24 -0.09 4.26
CA SER A 139 -23.80 -0.16 2.88
C SER A 139 -22.63 -1.13 2.77
N VAL A 140 -22.57 -1.86 1.66
CA VAL A 140 -21.43 -2.71 1.30
C VAL A 140 -21.16 -2.56 -0.19
N GLU A 141 -19.91 -2.33 -0.55
CA GLU A 141 -19.43 -2.37 -1.93
C GLU A 141 -18.39 -3.49 -2.06
N VAL A 142 -18.52 -4.30 -3.10
CA VAL A 142 -17.58 -5.38 -3.38
C VAL A 142 -17.06 -5.21 -4.79
N PHE A 143 -15.78 -4.93 -4.94
CA PHE A 143 -15.10 -4.79 -6.22
C PHE A 143 -14.10 -5.92 -6.40
N VAL A 144 -14.18 -6.61 -7.53
CA VAL A 144 -13.24 -7.66 -7.92
C VAL A 144 -12.62 -7.27 -9.25
N ASN A 145 -11.31 -7.18 -9.28
CA ASN A 145 -10.56 -6.63 -10.40
C ASN A 145 -9.54 -7.63 -10.94
N ARG A 146 -9.39 -7.63 -12.26
CA ARG A 146 -8.29 -8.23 -12.99
C ARG A 146 -7.58 -7.16 -13.79
N HIS A 147 -6.28 -7.01 -13.57
CA HIS A 147 -5.43 -6.05 -14.29
C HIS A 147 -4.51 -6.78 -15.24
N THR A 148 -4.35 -6.24 -16.43
CA THR A 148 -3.33 -6.67 -17.38
C THR A 148 -2.46 -5.48 -17.72
N ASP A 149 -1.23 -5.48 -17.23
CA ASP A 149 -0.26 -4.42 -17.49
C ASP A 149 0.72 -4.88 -18.58
N THR A 150 0.88 -4.09 -19.63
CA THR A 150 1.88 -4.34 -20.67
C THR A 150 2.80 -3.12 -20.80
N VAL A 151 4.09 -3.37 -20.79
CA VAL A 151 5.13 -2.35 -21.02
C VAL A 151 5.95 -2.74 -22.23
N CYS A 152 6.14 -1.81 -23.16
CA CYS A 152 7.16 -1.95 -24.20
C CYS A 152 7.92 -0.63 -24.38
N ASN A 153 9.19 -0.73 -24.77
CA ASN A 153 10.02 0.45 -25.02
C ASN A 153 10.85 0.30 -26.32
N SER A 154 11.58 1.35 -26.66
CA SER A 154 12.47 1.40 -27.85
C SER A 154 13.67 0.47 -27.75
N ARG A 155 14.00 -0.02 -26.53
CA ARG A 155 15.21 -0.81 -26.24
C ARG A 155 14.96 -2.31 -26.09
N GLY A 156 13.78 -2.79 -26.53
CA GLY A 156 13.49 -4.23 -26.56
C GLY A 156 12.81 -4.79 -25.34
N ILE A 157 12.32 -3.96 -24.43
CA ILE A 157 11.37 -4.41 -23.40
C ILE A 157 10.02 -4.68 -24.06
N HIS A 158 9.48 -5.88 -23.76
CA HIS A 158 8.07 -6.22 -24.05
C HIS A 158 7.59 -7.22 -23.01
N LYS A 159 6.95 -6.72 -21.96
CA LYS A 159 6.49 -7.51 -20.82
C LYS A 159 5.00 -7.32 -20.59
N THR A 160 4.32 -8.39 -20.22
CA THR A 160 2.94 -8.36 -19.77
C THR A 160 2.81 -9.10 -18.44
N GLN A 161 2.03 -8.55 -17.52
CA GLN A 161 1.67 -9.23 -16.28
C GLN A 161 0.18 -9.14 -16.01
N VAL A 162 -0.36 -10.19 -15.40
CA VAL A 162 -1.73 -10.24 -14.89
C VAL A 162 -1.67 -10.16 -13.36
N ARG A 163 -2.51 -9.30 -12.78
CA ARG A 163 -2.67 -9.12 -11.34
C ARG A 163 -4.14 -9.10 -10.98
N TYR A 164 -4.43 -9.44 -9.74
CA TYR A 164 -5.79 -9.44 -9.20
C TYR A 164 -5.83 -8.68 -7.88
N ASP A 165 -6.95 -8.00 -7.62
CA ASP A 165 -7.30 -7.48 -6.32
C ASP A 165 -8.81 -7.50 -6.11
N ALA A 166 -9.21 -7.48 -4.85
CA ALA A 166 -10.57 -7.19 -4.46
C ALA A 166 -10.57 -6.11 -3.37
N MET A 167 -11.63 -5.33 -3.35
CA MET A 167 -11.94 -4.37 -2.30
C MET A 167 -13.32 -4.65 -1.75
N VAL A 168 -13.42 -4.65 -0.44
CA VAL A 168 -14.69 -4.58 0.29
C VAL A 168 -14.73 -3.25 1.03
N GLU A 169 -15.67 -2.40 0.66
CA GLU A 169 -16.04 -1.23 1.45
C GLU A 169 -17.30 -1.54 2.23
N ALA A 170 -17.33 -1.25 3.51
CA ALA A 170 -18.46 -1.50 4.37
C ALA A 170 -18.71 -0.33 5.33
N ILE A 171 -19.98 -0.08 5.63
CA ILE A 171 -20.44 0.88 6.65
C ILE A 171 -21.11 0.11 7.79
N PRO A 172 -20.34 -0.47 8.73
CA PRO A 172 -20.88 -1.03 9.95
C PRO A 172 -21.60 0.05 10.76
N THR A 173 -22.83 -0.24 11.14
CA THR A 173 -23.71 0.68 11.89
C THR A 173 -24.16 0.00 13.17
N PHE A 174 -24.12 0.69 14.30
CA PHE A 174 -24.72 0.25 15.56
C PHE A 174 -25.87 1.17 15.94
N ASN A 175 -27.05 0.60 16.14
CA ASN A 175 -28.25 1.32 16.51
C ASN A 175 -28.40 1.33 18.04
N GLY A 176 -27.89 2.40 18.68
CA GLY A 176 -28.04 2.63 20.10
C GLY A 176 -29.47 3.11 20.47
N GLU A 177 -29.74 3.24 21.77
CA GLU A 177 -31.06 3.71 22.26
C GLU A 177 -31.35 5.16 21.88
N SER A 178 -30.33 6.03 21.81
CA SER A 178 -30.46 7.46 21.53
C SER A 178 -29.99 7.87 20.15
N GLU A 179 -28.97 7.23 19.65
CA GLU A 179 -28.34 7.56 18.36
C GLU A 179 -27.72 6.34 17.69
N SER A 180 -27.55 6.42 16.37
CA SER A 180 -26.82 5.42 15.60
C SER A 180 -25.38 5.91 15.39
N VAL A 181 -24.45 4.98 15.46
CA VAL A 181 -23.01 5.21 15.19
C VAL A 181 -22.60 4.40 13.98
N GLU A 182 -21.85 5.00 13.08
CA GLU A 182 -21.32 4.36 11.89
C GLU A 182 -19.78 4.42 11.90
N LEU A 183 -19.18 3.40 11.33
CA LEU A 183 -17.76 3.39 10.98
C LEU A 183 -17.62 3.17 9.47
N TYR A 184 -16.52 3.64 8.92
CA TYR A 184 -16.09 3.32 7.57
C TYR A 184 -14.98 2.27 7.62
N GLN A 185 -15.09 1.26 6.79
CA GLN A 185 -14.04 0.26 6.59
C GLN A 185 -13.83 -0.01 5.12
N GLN A 186 -12.59 0.05 4.68
CA GLN A 186 -12.15 -0.48 3.41
C GLN A 186 -11.14 -1.58 3.68
N TYR A 187 -11.31 -2.71 3.00
CA TYR A 187 -10.44 -3.87 3.10
C TYR A 187 -10.03 -4.33 1.71
N ASN A 188 -8.73 -4.33 1.44
CA ASN A 188 -8.15 -4.69 0.14
C ASN A 188 -7.35 -5.98 0.28
N PHE A 189 -7.49 -6.90 -0.67
CA PHE A 189 -6.77 -8.18 -0.65
C PHE A 189 -6.55 -8.73 -2.06
N GLY A 190 -5.43 -9.43 -2.25
CA GLY A 190 -5.03 -10.07 -3.52
C GLY A 190 -5.20 -11.60 -3.51
N ALA A 191 -5.66 -12.17 -2.39
CA ALA A 191 -6.03 -13.59 -2.27
C ALA A 191 -7.27 -13.73 -1.39
N PHE A 192 -8.19 -14.59 -1.77
CA PHE A 192 -9.46 -14.79 -1.07
C PHE A 192 -9.39 -15.91 -0.04
N CYS A 193 -9.79 -15.57 1.17
CA CYS A 193 -10.08 -16.50 2.25
C CYS A 193 -11.37 -16.06 2.95
N ALA A 194 -12.43 -16.83 2.85
CA ALA A 194 -13.75 -16.48 3.36
C ALA A 194 -13.73 -16.20 4.87
N GLU A 195 -12.99 -17.00 5.65
CA GLU A 195 -12.91 -16.81 7.11
C GLU A 195 -12.18 -15.52 7.47
N THR A 196 -11.16 -15.12 6.71
CA THR A 196 -10.45 -13.84 6.91
C THR A 196 -11.38 -12.65 6.65
N VAL A 197 -12.08 -12.65 5.51
CA VAL A 197 -13.05 -11.59 5.18
C VAL A 197 -14.15 -11.51 6.24
N LYS A 198 -14.71 -12.64 6.65
CA LYS A 198 -15.72 -12.71 7.70
C LYS A 198 -15.22 -12.15 9.03
N GLU A 199 -14.00 -12.50 9.47
CA GLU A 199 -13.46 -12.01 10.73
C GLU A 199 -13.15 -10.51 10.70
N GLU A 200 -12.63 -9.97 9.59
CA GLU A 200 -12.42 -8.52 9.40
C GLU A 200 -13.74 -7.75 9.56
N ILE A 201 -14.80 -8.21 8.93
CA ILE A 201 -16.14 -7.58 9.04
C ILE A 201 -16.73 -7.75 10.45
N ALA A 202 -16.63 -8.94 11.03
CA ALA A 202 -17.10 -9.19 12.40
C ALA A 202 -16.35 -8.32 13.42
N GLN A 203 -15.06 -8.10 13.23
CA GLN A 203 -14.26 -7.18 14.06
C GLN A 203 -14.78 -5.74 13.95
N LYS A 204 -15.08 -5.25 12.75
CA LYS A 204 -15.62 -3.89 12.55
C LYS A 204 -17.01 -3.72 13.13
N LEU A 205 -17.86 -4.76 13.12
CA LEU A 205 -19.14 -4.76 13.82
C LEU A 205 -18.97 -4.69 15.35
N ARG A 206 -17.96 -5.36 15.92
CA ARG A 206 -17.60 -5.21 17.34
C ARG A 206 -17.08 -3.81 17.65
N GLU A 207 -16.26 -3.24 16.77
CA GLU A 207 -15.70 -1.89 16.91
C GLU A 207 -16.77 -0.80 16.86
N VAL A 208 -17.75 -0.88 15.94
CA VAL A 208 -18.85 0.12 15.91
C VAL A 208 -19.70 0.06 17.16
N LYS A 209 -19.94 -1.14 17.72
CA LYS A 209 -20.60 -1.29 19.03
C LYS A 209 -19.77 -0.69 20.17
N ALA A 210 -18.45 -0.95 20.18
CA ALA A 210 -17.53 -0.35 21.14
C ALA A 210 -17.52 1.18 21.02
N ARG A 211 -17.50 1.71 19.79
CA ARG A 211 -17.53 3.15 19.54
C ARG A 211 -18.77 3.84 20.10
N ALA A 212 -19.92 3.16 20.04
CA ALA A 212 -21.18 3.68 20.62
C ALA A 212 -21.14 3.84 22.15
N SER A 213 -20.29 3.07 22.84
CA SER A 213 -20.12 3.12 24.30
C SER A 213 -18.79 3.73 24.74
N ALA A 214 -17.95 4.19 23.80
CA ALA A 214 -16.64 4.72 24.11
C ALA A 214 -16.73 6.08 24.83
N VAL A 215 -15.94 6.24 25.88
CA VAL A 215 -15.88 7.46 26.68
C VAL A 215 -14.47 8.05 26.66
N LYS A 216 -14.38 9.37 26.85
CA LYS A 216 -13.10 10.00 27.12
C LYS A 216 -12.72 9.71 28.57
N PRO A 217 -11.55 9.13 28.87
CA PRO A 217 -11.09 8.91 30.23
C PRO A 217 -10.97 10.21 31.00
N ASP A 218 -11.41 10.23 32.24
CA ASP A 218 -11.26 11.34 33.19
C ASP A 218 -10.05 11.15 34.12
N PHE A 219 -9.21 10.15 33.84
CA PHE A 219 -8.01 9.79 34.58
C PHE A 219 -6.81 9.64 33.64
N SER A 220 -5.60 9.73 34.19
CA SER A 220 -4.36 9.60 33.44
C SER A 220 -4.11 8.13 33.05
N LEU A 221 -3.89 7.88 31.76
CA LEU A 221 -3.47 6.59 31.26
C LEU A 221 -1.95 6.49 31.27
N ASN A 222 -1.43 5.51 32.02
CA ASN A 222 -0.01 5.19 32.06
C ASN A 222 0.16 3.69 31.77
N CYS A 223 0.28 3.36 30.49
CA CYS A 223 0.32 1.99 30.02
C CYS A 223 1.05 1.91 28.67
N LYS A 224 1.41 0.68 28.27
CA LYS A 224 1.92 0.43 26.92
C LYS A 224 0.82 0.67 25.90
N VAL A 225 1.21 1.10 24.70
CA VAL A 225 0.33 1.26 23.54
C VAL A 225 0.54 0.08 22.59
N ILE A 226 -0.55 -0.47 22.07
CA ILE A 226 -0.52 -1.53 21.07
C ILE A 226 -1.06 -0.95 19.77
N LEU A 227 -0.23 -0.95 18.72
CA LEU A 227 -0.63 -0.59 17.36
C LEU A 227 -0.98 -1.85 16.56
N ASN A 228 -1.89 -1.70 15.60
CA ASN A 228 -2.32 -2.74 14.68
C ASN A 228 -1.59 -2.66 13.33
N LYS A 229 -1.86 -3.61 12.44
CA LYS A 229 -1.26 -3.73 11.11
C LYS A 229 -1.35 -2.44 10.26
N GLN A 230 -2.44 -1.69 10.37
CA GLN A 230 -2.63 -0.44 9.63
C GLN A 230 -1.60 0.62 10.03
N GLU A 231 -1.48 0.90 11.33
CA GLU A 231 -0.51 1.87 11.86
C GLU A 231 0.94 1.39 11.66
N LEU A 232 1.16 0.07 11.68
CA LEU A 232 2.47 -0.51 11.39
C LEU A 232 2.86 -0.34 9.92
N GLY A 233 1.89 -0.45 9.02
CA GLY A 233 2.08 -0.11 7.60
C GLY A 233 2.52 1.33 7.39
N GLU A 234 1.93 2.29 8.11
CA GLU A 234 2.32 3.71 8.07
C GLU A 234 3.74 3.93 8.66
N LEU A 235 4.04 3.32 9.82
CA LEU A 235 5.35 3.42 10.45
C LEU A 235 6.47 2.88 9.55
N PHE A 236 6.35 1.64 9.11
CA PHE A 236 7.38 1.00 8.29
C PHE A 236 7.40 1.53 6.86
N GLY A 237 6.26 2.02 6.37
CA GLY A 237 6.16 2.73 5.10
C GLY A 237 7.01 4.01 5.08
N THR A 238 6.94 4.80 6.15
CA THR A 238 7.75 6.02 6.30
C THR A 238 9.25 5.69 6.33
N ILE A 239 9.66 4.69 7.11
CA ILE A 239 11.06 4.25 7.18
C ILE A 239 11.55 3.74 5.81
N SER A 240 10.71 2.95 5.12
CA SER A 240 11.06 2.42 3.80
C SER A 240 11.20 3.53 2.76
N TYR A 241 10.30 4.51 2.77
CA TYR A 241 10.33 5.64 1.83
C TYR A 241 11.57 6.52 1.99
N ASP A 242 12.10 6.65 3.21
CA ASP A 242 13.33 7.36 3.49
C ASP A 242 14.54 6.76 2.73
N LEU A 243 14.55 5.44 2.53
CA LEU A 243 15.61 4.72 1.83
C LEU A 243 15.34 4.51 0.32
N ASN A 244 14.29 5.14 -0.23
CA ASN A 244 14.02 5.08 -1.66
C ASN A 244 14.99 5.95 -2.46
N PHE A 245 15.45 5.48 -3.62
CA PHE A 245 16.37 6.23 -4.48
C PHE A 245 15.92 7.65 -4.79
N SER A 246 14.63 7.89 -5.01
CA SER A 246 14.11 9.23 -5.29
C SER A 246 14.27 10.17 -4.11
N THR A 247 14.04 9.67 -2.89
CA THR A 247 14.18 10.42 -1.64
C THR A 247 15.65 10.73 -1.37
N VAL A 248 16.53 9.72 -1.55
CA VAL A 248 17.99 9.86 -1.40
C VAL A 248 18.55 10.84 -2.43
N TYR A 249 18.17 10.74 -3.70
CA TYR A 249 18.62 11.63 -4.76
C TYR A 249 18.20 13.09 -4.54
N SER A 250 17.02 13.32 -4.00
CA SER A 250 16.54 14.67 -3.67
C SER A 250 17.07 15.21 -2.34
N HIS A 251 17.95 14.46 -1.64
CA HIS A 251 18.48 14.81 -0.32
C HIS A 251 17.37 15.05 0.74
N ALA A 252 16.28 14.32 0.62
CA ALA A 252 15.13 14.37 1.52
C ALA A 252 15.08 13.18 2.49
N ASN A 253 16.12 12.36 2.52
CA ASN A 253 16.28 11.23 3.44
C ASN A 253 17.04 11.65 4.71
N LEU A 254 16.71 10.98 5.82
CA LEU A 254 17.44 11.11 7.09
C LEU A 254 18.54 10.05 7.21
N TYR A 255 18.23 8.79 6.88
CA TYR A 255 19.12 7.66 7.07
C TYR A 255 19.95 7.36 5.82
N HIS A 256 21.23 7.01 6.06
CA HIS A 256 22.16 6.57 5.02
C HIS A 256 22.53 5.10 5.23
N LYS A 257 23.05 4.46 4.17
CA LYS A 257 23.57 3.10 4.29
C LYS A 257 24.67 3.02 5.37
N GLY A 258 24.48 2.13 6.32
CA GLY A 258 25.35 1.95 7.49
C GLY A 258 24.84 2.59 8.77
N ASP A 259 23.84 3.47 8.70
CA ASP A 259 23.27 4.12 9.88
C ASP A 259 22.42 3.15 10.71
N ASP A 260 22.44 3.34 12.01
CA ASP A 260 21.59 2.63 12.96
C ASP A 260 20.22 3.34 13.03
N ILE A 261 19.19 2.73 12.45
CA ILE A 261 17.78 3.17 12.59
C ILE A 261 17.30 2.90 14.03
N GLN A 262 17.77 1.80 14.61
CA GLN A 262 17.57 1.48 16.01
C GLN A 262 18.91 1.64 16.78
N ALA A 263 19.05 2.71 17.53
CA ALA A 263 20.19 2.88 18.43
C ALA A 263 19.96 2.06 19.69
N ASP A 264 20.93 1.19 20.05
CA ASP A 264 20.93 0.37 21.26
C ASP A 264 19.58 -0.34 21.54
N PRO A 265 19.08 -1.21 20.61
CA PRO A 265 17.75 -1.78 20.71
C PRO A 265 17.60 -2.68 21.95
N THR A 266 16.57 -2.37 22.76
CA THR A 266 16.14 -3.17 23.91
C THR A 266 14.93 -4.05 23.58
N GLY A 267 14.25 -3.75 22.48
CA GLY A 267 13.14 -4.51 21.91
C GLY A 267 13.56 -5.51 20.83
N ASP A 268 12.63 -5.78 19.90
CA ASP A 268 12.92 -6.62 18.74
C ASP A 268 13.73 -5.84 17.70
N LYS A 269 14.70 -6.51 17.06
CA LYS A 269 15.45 -5.92 15.95
C LYS A 269 14.61 -5.91 14.67
N ILE A 270 14.50 -4.75 14.05
CA ILE A 270 13.69 -4.55 12.85
C ILE A 270 14.48 -5.02 11.63
N THR A 271 13.84 -5.85 10.81
CA THR A 271 14.33 -6.19 9.47
C THR A 271 13.21 -5.91 8.47
N ILE A 272 13.51 -5.09 7.44
CA ILE A 272 12.56 -4.68 6.39
C ILE A 272 13.09 -5.09 5.03
N THR A 273 12.31 -5.83 4.29
CA THR A 273 12.57 -6.17 2.88
C THR A 273 11.50 -5.52 2.01
N MET A 274 11.92 -4.75 1.03
CA MET A 274 11.06 -4.33 -0.07
C MET A 274 11.01 -5.46 -1.09
N ALA A 275 9.80 -5.92 -1.41
CA ALA A 275 9.60 -7.06 -2.29
C ALA A 275 8.81 -6.69 -3.55
N GLY A 276 9.06 -7.41 -4.63
CA GLY A 276 8.30 -7.29 -5.88
C GLY A 276 6.98 -8.02 -5.79
N SER A 277 6.98 -9.24 -5.27
CA SER A 277 5.77 -10.06 -5.16
C SER A 277 5.69 -10.76 -3.81
N VAL A 278 4.55 -10.59 -3.15
CA VAL A 278 4.21 -11.25 -1.87
C VAL A 278 2.82 -11.87 -2.03
N PRO A 279 2.63 -13.16 -1.77
CA PRO A 279 1.32 -13.81 -1.92
C PRO A 279 0.20 -13.06 -1.20
N GLY A 280 -0.89 -12.76 -1.92
CA GLY A 280 -2.05 -12.05 -1.38
C GLY A 280 -1.89 -10.54 -1.19
N ASN A 281 -0.71 -9.96 -1.42
CA ASN A 281 -0.49 -8.53 -1.33
C ASN A 281 -0.90 -7.85 -2.65
N ILE A 282 -1.78 -6.84 -2.57
CA ILE A 282 -2.33 -6.13 -3.74
C ILE A 282 -1.31 -5.29 -4.51
N ARG A 283 -0.15 -5.02 -3.93
CA ARG A 283 0.94 -4.25 -4.56
C ARG A 283 1.93 -5.13 -5.29
N SER A 284 1.75 -6.47 -5.24
CA SER A 284 2.61 -7.43 -5.92
C SER A 284 2.67 -7.19 -7.43
N ALA A 285 3.88 -7.30 -7.97
CA ALA A 285 4.16 -7.19 -9.41
C ALA A 285 5.47 -7.93 -9.74
N HIS A 286 5.67 -8.27 -11.01
CA HIS A 286 6.94 -8.83 -11.50
C HIS A 286 7.87 -7.77 -12.09
N PHE A 287 7.28 -6.69 -12.59
CA PHE A 287 8.02 -5.55 -13.14
C PHE A 287 7.27 -4.24 -12.86
N ASP A 288 8.00 -3.14 -12.89
CA ASP A 288 7.44 -1.80 -12.71
C ASP A 288 6.99 -1.14 -14.03
N SER A 289 6.54 0.11 -13.94
CA SER A 289 6.08 0.88 -15.10
C SER A 289 7.17 1.21 -16.13
N ASP A 290 8.44 0.99 -15.81
CA ASP A 290 9.56 1.13 -16.75
C ASP A 290 9.90 -0.21 -17.44
N GLY A 291 9.25 -1.30 -17.01
CA GLY A 291 9.55 -2.66 -17.45
C GLY A 291 10.76 -3.27 -16.74
N MET A 292 11.27 -2.61 -15.69
CA MET A 292 12.33 -3.14 -14.86
C MET A 292 11.82 -4.32 -14.04
N THR A 293 12.48 -5.47 -14.10
CA THR A 293 12.18 -6.61 -13.25
C THR A 293 12.41 -6.23 -11.80
N LEU A 294 11.44 -6.53 -10.94
CA LEU A 294 11.51 -6.22 -9.51
C LEU A 294 12.43 -7.22 -8.80
N THR A 295 13.37 -6.71 -8.02
CA THR A 295 14.34 -7.51 -7.26
C THR A 295 14.18 -7.22 -5.78
N ASP A 296 13.77 -8.23 -5.02
CA ASP A 296 13.60 -8.13 -3.57
C ASP A 296 14.88 -7.63 -2.91
N THR A 297 14.74 -6.66 -2.03
CA THR A 297 15.88 -5.95 -1.43
C THR A 297 15.63 -5.72 0.06
N THR A 298 16.45 -6.33 0.90
CA THR A 298 16.48 -5.99 2.34
C THR A 298 17.13 -4.62 2.49
N ILE A 299 16.36 -3.66 2.97
CA ILE A 299 16.78 -2.26 3.13
C ILE A 299 17.21 -1.95 4.56
N VAL A 300 16.58 -2.64 5.54
CA VAL A 300 16.95 -2.58 6.96
C VAL A 300 17.19 -3.99 7.44
N GLU A 301 18.35 -4.24 8.02
CA GLU A 301 18.71 -5.53 8.60
C GLU A 301 19.12 -5.36 10.06
N ASN A 302 18.40 -6.03 10.97
CA ASN A 302 18.67 -5.97 12.41
C ASN A 302 18.78 -4.53 12.97
N GLY A 303 17.93 -3.61 12.50
CA GLY A 303 17.88 -2.22 12.93
C GLY A 303 18.86 -1.27 12.22
N LYS A 304 19.61 -1.77 11.24
CA LYS A 304 20.59 -0.99 10.48
C LYS A 304 20.14 -0.81 9.03
N ALA A 305 20.26 0.39 8.47
CA ALA A 305 20.07 0.66 7.04
C ALA A 305 21.21 0.02 6.23
N VAL A 306 20.89 -0.93 5.34
CA VAL A 306 21.89 -1.71 4.61
C VAL A 306 21.87 -1.48 3.10
N ALA A 307 20.72 -1.06 2.55
CA ALA A 307 20.58 -0.79 1.13
C ALA A 307 19.57 0.33 0.87
N TYR A 308 19.71 0.95 -0.30
CA TYR A 308 18.66 1.75 -0.92
C TYR A 308 17.93 0.90 -1.98
N TYR A 309 16.76 1.34 -2.42
CA TYR A 309 15.97 0.66 -3.44
C TYR A 309 15.22 1.67 -4.30
N GLY A 310 14.78 1.27 -5.49
CA GLY A 310 13.92 2.11 -6.30
C GLY A 310 14.09 1.96 -7.80
N ALA A 311 13.45 2.90 -8.52
CA ALA A 311 13.31 2.91 -9.95
C ALA A 311 14.65 3.08 -10.69
N ASN A 312 14.71 2.55 -11.91
CA ASN A 312 15.87 2.54 -12.79
C ASN A 312 16.57 3.90 -12.92
N ARG A 313 15.81 4.97 -13.17
CA ARG A 313 16.34 6.32 -13.35
C ARG A 313 17.17 6.81 -12.16
N PHE A 314 16.61 6.75 -10.97
CA PHE A 314 17.27 7.26 -9.76
C PHE A 314 18.38 6.35 -9.27
N GLY A 315 18.28 5.03 -9.50
CA GLY A 315 19.38 4.11 -9.25
C GLY A 315 20.61 4.49 -10.06
N GLN A 316 20.46 4.74 -11.37
CA GLN A 316 21.57 5.19 -12.20
C GLN A 316 22.13 6.56 -11.78
N TYR A 317 21.29 7.49 -11.33
CA TYR A 317 21.73 8.80 -10.85
C TYR A 317 22.59 8.72 -9.59
N LEU A 318 22.34 7.71 -8.75
CA LEU A 318 23.07 7.43 -7.52
C LEU A 318 24.22 6.43 -7.71
N GLU A 319 24.42 5.93 -8.93
CA GLU A 319 25.39 4.86 -9.24
C GLU A 319 25.11 3.56 -8.46
N GLU A 320 23.83 3.31 -8.18
CA GLU A 320 23.33 2.11 -7.51
C GLU A 320 22.68 1.16 -8.52
N VAL A 321 22.65 -0.14 -8.19
CA VAL A 321 21.95 -1.13 -9.01
C VAL A 321 20.44 -0.95 -8.84
N PRO A 322 19.68 -0.65 -9.91
CA PRO A 322 18.24 -0.49 -9.81
C PRO A 322 17.54 -1.79 -9.39
N THR A 323 16.60 -1.69 -8.47
CA THR A 323 15.81 -2.83 -7.99
C THR A 323 14.41 -2.89 -8.61
N GLY A 324 14.06 -1.88 -9.40
CA GLY A 324 12.71 -1.58 -9.79
C GLY A 324 11.94 -0.87 -8.67
N ASN A 325 10.76 -0.36 -9.00
CA ASN A 325 9.92 0.39 -8.07
C ASN A 325 9.12 -0.57 -7.17
N LEU A 326 9.77 -1.15 -6.17
CA LEU A 326 9.20 -2.08 -5.20
C LEU A 326 8.14 -1.40 -4.34
N ARG A 327 7.03 -2.11 -4.07
CA ARG A 327 5.87 -1.56 -3.35
C ARG A 327 5.37 -2.45 -2.20
N CYS A 328 5.83 -3.68 -2.09
CA CYS A 328 5.48 -4.57 -0.99
C CYS A 328 6.51 -4.40 0.13
N ILE A 329 6.03 -4.05 1.32
CA ILE A 329 6.84 -3.91 2.53
C ILE A 329 6.70 -5.20 3.32
N GLN A 330 7.77 -5.95 3.48
CA GLN A 330 7.81 -7.10 4.35
C GLN A 330 8.63 -6.79 5.61
N VAL A 331 8.02 -6.96 6.77
CA VAL A 331 8.68 -6.80 8.07
C VAL A 331 8.78 -8.16 8.75
N ALA A 332 9.97 -8.50 9.21
CA ALA A 332 10.17 -9.77 9.92
C ALA A 332 9.35 -9.82 11.21
N PRO A 333 8.75 -10.99 11.58
CA PRO A 333 8.03 -11.14 12.82
C PRO A 333 8.95 -10.99 14.02
N GLY A 334 8.40 -10.50 15.13
CA GLY A 334 9.12 -10.37 16.38
C GLY A 334 8.85 -11.51 17.35
N SER A 335 9.11 -11.24 18.63
CA SER A 335 9.04 -12.22 19.72
C SER A 335 7.78 -12.11 20.58
N ALA A 336 6.94 -11.08 20.41
CA ALA A 336 5.79 -10.86 21.27
C ALA A 336 4.67 -11.88 20.99
N CYS A 337 4.42 -12.75 21.94
CA CYS A 337 3.29 -13.68 21.90
C CYS A 337 1.98 -12.99 22.35
N ALA A 338 0.83 -13.62 22.08
CA ALA A 338 -0.49 -13.10 22.44
C ALA A 338 -0.57 -12.72 23.94
N LYS A 339 0.02 -13.53 24.83
CA LYS A 339 0.08 -13.23 26.27
C LYS A 339 0.88 -11.96 26.58
N CYS A 340 1.96 -11.69 25.85
CA CYS A 340 2.74 -10.46 26.02
C CYS A 340 1.94 -9.22 25.58
N LEU A 341 1.20 -9.35 24.50
CA LEU A 341 0.34 -8.28 23.97
C LEU A 341 -0.76 -7.94 24.98
N THR A 342 -1.45 -8.93 25.53
CA THR A 342 -2.59 -8.77 26.45
C THR A 342 -2.20 -8.61 27.92
N ALA A 343 -0.89 -8.58 28.27
CA ALA A 343 -0.45 -8.28 29.63
C ALA A 343 -0.79 -6.82 29.98
N ALA A 344 -1.71 -6.63 30.93
CA ALA A 344 -2.19 -5.31 31.36
C ALA A 344 -1.17 -4.58 32.27
N PRO A 345 -1.23 -3.23 32.38
CA PRO A 345 -2.18 -2.39 31.66
C PRO A 345 -1.75 -2.12 30.19
N TYR A 346 -2.73 -1.93 29.30
CA TYR A 346 -2.46 -1.58 27.90
C TYR A 346 -3.57 -0.72 27.29
N LEU A 347 -3.20 0.01 26.26
CA LEU A 347 -4.10 0.72 25.34
C LEU A 347 -3.94 0.12 23.95
N GLU A 348 -4.92 -0.64 23.48
CA GLU A 348 -4.96 -1.20 22.13
C GLU A 348 -5.69 -0.25 21.19
N VAL A 349 -4.97 0.31 20.25
CA VAL A 349 -5.50 1.23 19.24
C VAL A 349 -6.28 0.42 18.21
N LEU A 350 -7.52 0.82 17.95
CA LEU A 350 -8.40 0.20 16.95
C LEU A 350 -8.59 1.12 15.73
N SER A 351 -8.57 2.43 15.95
CA SER A 351 -8.71 3.42 14.88
C SER A 351 -8.07 4.74 15.28
N MET A 352 -7.32 5.32 14.37
CA MET A 352 -6.71 6.64 14.48
C MET A 352 -7.20 7.58 13.37
N SER A 353 -6.96 8.89 13.55
CA SER A 353 -7.10 9.89 12.47
C SER A 353 -5.95 9.84 11.46
N GLY A 354 -4.98 8.97 11.68
CA GLY A 354 -3.72 8.79 10.98
C GLY A 354 -2.57 8.82 11.99
N LEU A 355 -1.61 7.92 11.82
CA LEU A 355 -0.38 7.93 12.58
C LEU A 355 0.60 8.89 11.91
N GLN A 356 1.06 9.89 12.63
CA GLN A 356 2.11 10.79 12.16
C GLN A 356 3.47 10.22 12.58
N VAL A 357 4.34 9.99 11.61
CA VAL A 357 5.71 9.54 11.80
C VAL A 357 6.63 10.55 11.16
N ASP A 358 7.42 11.25 11.96
CA ASP A 358 8.36 12.28 11.51
C ASP A 358 9.77 11.98 12.03
N PRO A 359 10.60 11.30 11.21
CA PRO A 359 11.97 10.95 11.59
C PRO A 359 12.86 12.20 11.85
N PHE A 360 12.63 13.29 11.14
CA PHE A 360 13.44 14.51 11.27
C PHE A 360 13.23 15.22 12.62
N ASN A 361 11.99 15.21 13.12
CA ASN A 361 11.64 15.80 14.40
C ASN A 361 11.61 14.79 15.55
N ASP A 362 12.04 13.55 15.31
CA ASP A 362 11.99 12.44 16.28
C ASP A 362 10.60 12.26 16.90
N TYR A 363 9.57 12.28 16.06
CA TYR A 363 8.18 12.29 16.50
C TYR A 363 7.40 11.08 15.94
N ILE A 364 6.58 10.51 16.82
CA ILE A 364 5.52 9.57 16.46
C ILE A 364 4.30 9.86 17.33
N GLY A 365 3.10 9.90 16.72
CA GLY A 365 1.87 10.14 17.47
C GLY A 365 0.66 10.38 16.59
N GLY A 366 -0.48 10.62 17.23
CA GLY A 366 -1.73 10.92 16.56
C GLY A 366 -2.94 10.88 17.48
N GLU A 367 -4.09 11.26 16.93
CA GLU A 367 -5.37 11.22 17.63
C GLU A 367 -6.02 9.83 17.49
N ILE A 368 -6.44 9.26 18.61
CA ILE A 368 -7.12 7.98 18.68
C ILE A 368 -8.65 8.22 18.64
N ARG A 369 -9.27 7.65 17.63
CA ARG A 369 -10.74 7.68 17.47
C ARG A 369 -11.41 6.57 18.27
N LEU A 370 -10.76 5.42 18.40
CA LEU A 370 -11.22 4.29 19.19
C LEU A 370 -10.04 3.45 19.66
N ALA A 371 -10.04 3.09 20.94
CA ALA A 371 -9.11 2.12 21.52
C ALA A 371 -9.79 1.30 22.61
N TYR A 372 -9.23 0.16 22.96
CA TYR A 372 -9.51 -0.55 24.20
C TYR A 372 -8.45 -0.24 25.25
N TYR A 373 -8.89 0.26 26.40
CA TYR A 373 -8.03 0.33 27.58
C TYR A 373 -8.33 -0.84 28.51
N CYS A 374 -7.29 -1.55 28.93
CA CYS A 374 -7.37 -2.62 29.90
C CYS A 374 -6.47 -2.30 31.11
N ASP A 375 -7.04 -2.23 32.30
CA ASP A 375 -6.31 -2.01 33.55
C ASP A 375 -5.83 -3.31 34.24
N GLY A 376 -6.28 -4.46 33.74
CA GLY A 376 -6.01 -5.80 34.29
C GLY A 376 -7.25 -6.44 34.91
N GLU A 377 -8.26 -5.68 35.28
CA GLU A 377 -9.55 -6.16 35.79
C GLU A 377 -10.65 -5.97 34.77
N LYS A 378 -10.64 -4.84 34.05
CA LYS A 378 -11.66 -4.45 33.09
C LYS A 378 -11.04 -3.97 31.80
N THR A 379 -11.78 -4.20 30.70
CA THR A 379 -11.49 -3.62 29.40
C THR A 379 -12.64 -2.68 29.03
N MET A 380 -12.31 -1.42 28.69
CA MET A 380 -13.29 -0.42 28.32
C MET A 380 -12.93 0.24 27.00
N PRO A 381 -13.91 0.55 26.14
CA PRO A 381 -13.68 1.35 24.95
C PRO A 381 -13.47 2.82 25.32
N VAL A 382 -12.44 3.43 24.75
CA VAL A 382 -12.07 4.83 24.98
C VAL A 382 -11.90 5.58 23.67
N THR A 383 -12.12 6.89 23.70
CA THR A 383 -12.06 7.81 22.56
C THR A 383 -11.59 9.19 22.99
N GLY A 384 -11.28 10.07 22.01
CA GLY A 384 -10.93 11.47 22.28
C GLY A 384 -9.64 11.64 23.06
N ILE A 385 -8.68 10.76 22.85
CA ILE A 385 -7.34 10.78 23.42
C ILE A 385 -6.30 10.85 22.30
N SER A 386 -5.11 11.28 22.64
CA SER A 386 -3.97 11.33 21.70
C SER A 386 -2.76 10.64 22.30
N ILE A 387 -1.91 10.10 21.44
CA ILE A 387 -0.60 9.55 21.83
C ILE A 387 0.52 10.36 21.19
N THR A 388 1.65 10.46 21.88
CA THR A 388 2.88 11.02 21.33
C THR A 388 4.10 10.38 21.97
N GLY A 389 5.20 10.32 21.21
CA GLY A 389 6.47 9.78 21.70
C GLY A 389 7.65 10.20 20.83
N SER A 390 8.86 9.86 21.30
CA SER A 390 10.07 9.90 20.48
C SER A 390 10.11 8.67 19.57
N LEU A 391 10.23 8.89 18.26
CA LEU A 391 10.34 7.81 17.29
C LEU A 391 11.56 6.92 17.58
N LYS A 392 12.70 7.52 17.94
CA LYS A 392 13.93 6.80 18.28
C LYS A 392 13.74 5.88 19.49
N GLN A 393 13.07 6.36 20.55
CA GLN A 393 12.78 5.54 21.74
C GLN A 393 11.82 4.41 21.39
N VAL A 394 10.77 4.70 20.62
CA VAL A 394 9.81 3.70 20.14
C VAL A 394 10.50 2.62 19.32
N LEU A 395 11.30 2.99 18.32
CA LEU A 395 12.02 2.03 17.49
C LEU A 395 13.01 1.19 18.33
N SER A 396 13.71 1.79 19.29
CA SER A 396 14.64 1.06 20.17
C SER A 396 13.94 0.04 21.07
N SER A 397 12.74 0.33 21.56
CA SER A 397 12.03 -0.51 22.55
C SER A 397 10.88 -1.34 21.97
N ILE A 398 10.57 -1.20 20.67
CA ILE A 398 9.43 -1.85 20.02
C ILE A 398 9.45 -3.37 20.18
N ARG A 399 8.28 -3.96 20.47
CA ARG A 399 8.11 -5.40 20.49
C ARG A 399 7.06 -5.80 19.46
N LEU A 400 7.49 -6.52 18.46
CA LEU A 400 6.68 -6.96 17.32
C LEU A 400 6.03 -8.30 17.62
N SER A 401 4.78 -8.51 17.18
CA SER A 401 4.11 -9.80 17.32
C SER A 401 4.80 -10.88 16.47
N ALA A 402 4.71 -12.12 16.96
CA ALA A 402 5.08 -13.31 16.19
C ALA A 402 4.02 -13.63 15.10
N GLU A 403 2.78 -13.22 15.32
CA GLU A 403 1.70 -13.33 14.36
C GLU A 403 1.88 -12.31 13.25
N ILE A 404 1.65 -12.73 12.00
CA ILE A 404 1.77 -11.91 10.79
C ILE A 404 0.39 -11.58 10.25
N ALA A 405 0.22 -10.36 9.75
CA ALA A 405 -0.95 -9.91 9.02
C ALA A 405 -0.54 -9.13 7.76
N ALA A 406 -1.50 -8.95 6.87
CA ALA A 406 -1.37 -8.11 5.69
C ALA A 406 -2.36 -6.94 5.74
N GLU A 407 -1.93 -5.79 5.23
CA GLU A 407 -2.75 -4.60 5.03
C GLU A 407 -2.19 -3.83 3.84
N ASP A 408 -2.97 -3.68 2.77
CA ASP A 408 -2.55 -3.05 1.51
C ASP A 408 -1.19 -3.58 0.99
N GLY A 409 -0.16 -2.74 1.06
CA GLY A 409 1.21 -3.08 0.65
C GLY A 409 2.09 -3.62 1.77
N TYR A 410 1.60 -3.67 2.99
CA TYR A 410 2.33 -4.17 4.17
C TYR A 410 2.05 -5.65 4.41
N THR A 411 3.08 -6.39 4.76
CA THR A 411 2.99 -7.77 5.26
C THR A 411 4.02 -7.92 6.37
N GLY A 412 3.58 -8.17 7.60
CA GLY A 412 4.47 -8.21 8.76
C GLY A 412 3.71 -8.44 10.04
N PRO A 413 4.32 -8.13 11.21
CA PRO A 413 3.68 -8.27 12.51
C PRO A 413 2.26 -7.72 12.54
N ALA A 414 1.30 -8.50 13.04
CA ALA A 414 -0.10 -8.09 13.16
C ALA A 414 -0.27 -6.94 14.15
N LYS A 415 0.59 -6.89 15.19
CA LYS A 415 0.57 -5.89 16.25
C LYS A 415 1.99 -5.56 16.71
N ALA A 416 2.14 -4.38 17.31
CA ALA A 416 3.37 -4.00 18.02
C ALA A 416 3.06 -3.33 19.35
N ILE A 417 3.91 -3.57 20.34
CA ILE A 417 3.90 -2.90 21.64
C ILE A 417 4.89 -1.74 21.57
N LEU A 418 4.40 -0.53 21.87
CA LEU A 418 5.17 0.68 22.05
C LEU A 418 5.24 1.01 23.53
N GLN A 419 6.46 1.20 24.02
CA GLN A 419 6.71 1.64 25.39
C GLN A 419 6.87 3.17 25.44
N ASP A 420 6.71 3.75 26.62
CA ASP A 420 7.02 5.16 26.90
C ASP A 420 6.27 6.19 26.03
N MET A 421 5.11 5.82 25.50
CA MET A 421 4.19 6.74 24.84
C MET A 421 3.47 7.59 25.89
N LYS A 422 3.38 8.89 25.66
CA LYS A 422 2.52 9.79 26.44
C LYS A 422 1.10 9.73 25.88
N ILE A 423 0.11 9.59 26.78
CA ILE A 423 -1.33 9.51 26.45
C ILE A 423 -2.03 10.68 27.13
N PHE A 424 -2.84 11.48 26.44
CA PHE A 424 -3.57 12.65 26.95
C PHE A 424 -4.87 12.92 26.21
#